data_127681fc02c0334b0b6b0eac0d42b03d
#
_entry.id   127681fc02c0334b0b6b0eac0d42b03d
#
_cell.length_a   1.000
_cell.length_b   1.000
_cell.length_c   1.000
_cell.angle_alpha   90.00
_cell.angle_beta   90.00
_cell.angle_gamma   90.00
#
_symmetry.space_group_name_H-M   'P 1'
#
loop_
_entity.id
_entity.type
_entity.pdbx_description
1 polymer ?
#
loop_
_entity_poly.entity_id
_entity_poly.type
_entity_poly.pdbx_seq_one_letter_code
_entity_poly.pdbx_strand_id
1 'polypeptide(L)'
;MIKQFYAILFFLSMQACIGIFPLDTQAQSNTNRDTINVRSGNKTSTGFWIHDKTREINISRIGPFIQMKKDVMATVDTSNFLVSTDEGLTWKAFPLFKDSSKFFIRPERALIKTKKGTLILAFANDKERAKWNWSKDTHDSPEAELPTYAMYSKDSGKSWSQPQLLHKEWTGAIRDIIETKDGQVVFSSMMMRHNPGHHAVVTYNSADEGKTWTRSNIIDLGGVGDHDGVTESTLEQMKDGSLKMLLRTNWGYFWQTSSTNNGLSWKNLKSTPIDASSSPGMFKRLKSGRLVLVWNRYYPQGKKSYPLRGGDYNFSAAPVSMHREEISIMFSDDDGKNWSQPVVIGKTTEPKTQIAYPYLFEKSPGELWISFAFSKLRMALYEKDFVQ
;
A
#
# COMPACT_ATOMS: atom_id res chain seq x y z
N MET A 1 -54.22 -59.82 -3.25
CA MET A 1 -53.90 -59.35 -4.62
C MET A 1 -52.84 -58.26 -4.48
N ILE A 2 -51.62 -58.69 -4.78
CA ILE A 2 -50.41 -57.92 -4.57
C ILE A 2 -50.09 -57.19 -5.89
N LYS A 3 -49.94 -55.88 -5.85
CA LYS A 3 -49.33 -55.14 -6.97
C LYS A 3 -48.00 -54.58 -6.53
N GLN A 4 -46.93 -55.17 -7.09
CA GLN A 4 -45.58 -54.64 -7.06
C GLN A 4 -45.49 -53.41 -7.94
N PHE A 5 -44.89 -52.34 -7.39
CA PHE A 5 -44.43 -51.20 -8.17
C PHE A 5 -42.90 -51.25 -8.21
N TYR A 6 -42.33 -51.40 -9.40
CA TYR A 6 -40.93 -51.25 -9.69
C TYR A 6 -40.58 -49.76 -9.71
N ALA A 7 -39.65 -49.37 -8.86
CA ALA A 7 -39.01 -48.04 -8.91
C ALA A 7 -37.78 -48.16 -9.82
N ILE A 8 -37.80 -47.45 -10.96
CA ILE A 8 -36.69 -47.30 -11.84
C ILE A 8 -35.85 -46.12 -11.29
N LEU A 9 -34.62 -46.44 -10.81
CA LEU A 9 -33.61 -45.43 -10.47
C LEU A 9 -32.96 -44.92 -11.77
N PHE A 10 -33.22 -43.71 -12.13
CA PHE A 10 -32.40 -42.98 -13.11
C PHE A 10 -31.16 -42.40 -12.40
N PHE A 11 -30.02 -42.99 -12.64
CA PHE A 11 -28.71 -42.36 -12.35
C PHE A 11 -28.43 -41.35 -13.44
N LEU A 12 -28.63 -40.04 -13.13
CA LEU A 12 -28.08 -38.96 -13.90
C LEU A 12 -26.63 -38.75 -13.42
N SER A 13 -25.68 -39.17 -14.18
CA SER A 13 -24.28 -38.84 -14.02
C SER A 13 -24.10 -37.34 -14.36
N MET A 14 -23.97 -36.50 -13.34
CA MET A 14 -23.48 -35.15 -13.49
C MET A 14 -21.97 -35.21 -13.76
N GLN A 15 -21.57 -35.20 -15.02
CA GLN A 15 -20.20 -34.89 -15.40
C GLN A 15 -19.96 -33.43 -15.11
N ALA A 16 -19.23 -33.14 -14.02
CA ALA A 16 -18.65 -31.83 -13.77
C ALA A 16 -17.61 -31.57 -14.88
N CYS A 17 -17.94 -30.69 -15.81
CA CYS A 17 -16.94 -30.11 -16.70
C CYS A 17 -16.00 -29.24 -15.86
N ILE A 18 -14.92 -29.83 -15.38
CA ILE A 18 -13.75 -29.09 -14.92
C ILE A 18 -13.13 -28.50 -16.18
N GLY A 19 -13.48 -27.27 -16.49
CA GLY A 19 -12.80 -26.48 -17.50
C GLY A 19 -11.37 -26.21 -17.03
N ILE A 20 -10.47 -27.05 -17.43
CA ILE A 20 -9.03 -26.79 -17.36
C ILE A 20 -8.79 -25.69 -18.41
N PHE A 21 -8.69 -24.45 -17.96
CA PHE A 21 -8.15 -23.37 -18.78
C PHE A 21 -6.66 -23.71 -19.01
N PRO A 22 -6.22 -23.84 -20.27
CA PRO A 22 -4.81 -23.97 -20.52
C PRO A 22 -4.13 -22.66 -20.05
N LEU A 23 -3.18 -22.77 -19.14
CA LEU A 23 -2.19 -21.73 -18.89
C LEU A 23 -1.42 -21.55 -20.20
N ASP A 24 -1.74 -20.50 -20.94
CA ASP A 24 -0.99 -20.08 -22.11
C ASP A 24 0.41 -19.64 -21.66
N THR A 25 1.32 -20.60 -21.59
CA THR A 25 2.74 -20.38 -21.35
C THR A 25 3.40 -19.95 -22.66
N GLN A 26 3.06 -18.78 -23.15
CA GLN A 26 3.90 -18.03 -24.10
C GLN A 26 4.42 -16.75 -23.43
N ALA A 27 5.20 -16.94 -22.37
CA ALA A 27 6.24 -15.98 -22.06
C ALA A 27 7.35 -16.19 -23.09
N GLN A 28 7.40 -15.32 -24.09
CA GLN A 28 8.55 -15.22 -24.98
C GLN A 28 9.80 -15.08 -24.14
N SER A 29 10.62 -16.13 -24.12
CA SER A 29 11.95 -16.12 -23.53
C SER A 29 12.85 -15.22 -24.35
N ASN A 30 12.85 -13.94 -24.07
CA ASN A 30 13.98 -13.11 -24.45
C ASN A 30 15.13 -13.45 -23.50
N THR A 31 15.89 -14.46 -23.89
CA THR A 31 17.19 -14.82 -23.31
C THR A 31 18.23 -13.80 -23.75
N ASN A 32 18.11 -12.56 -23.32
CA ASN A 32 19.28 -11.70 -23.17
C ASN A 32 19.81 -11.95 -21.77
N ARG A 33 20.88 -12.76 -21.69
CA ARG A 33 21.72 -12.91 -20.53
C ARG A 33 22.53 -11.62 -20.34
N ASP A 34 21.87 -10.55 -19.93
CA ASP A 34 22.58 -9.44 -19.32
C ASP A 34 22.91 -9.87 -17.90
N THR A 35 24.15 -10.28 -17.72
CA THR A 35 24.83 -10.25 -16.43
C THR A 35 24.78 -8.82 -15.94
N ILE A 36 23.72 -8.47 -15.18
CA ILE A 36 23.62 -7.18 -14.52
C ILE A 36 24.78 -7.16 -13.52
N ASN A 37 25.83 -6.44 -13.87
CA ASN A 37 26.90 -6.08 -12.96
C ASN A 37 26.25 -5.43 -11.74
N VAL A 38 26.33 -6.09 -10.60
CA VAL A 38 26.03 -5.49 -9.30
C VAL A 38 27.05 -4.37 -9.13
N ARG A 39 26.67 -3.15 -9.54
CA ARG A 39 27.52 -1.98 -9.37
C ARG A 39 27.80 -1.82 -7.88
N SER A 40 29.02 -1.41 -7.57
CA SER A 40 29.49 -1.16 -6.22
C SER A 40 28.61 -0.10 -5.56
N GLY A 41 27.66 -0.52 -4.74
CA GLY A 41 26.87 0.39 -3.92
C GLY A 41 27.59 0.74 -2.63
N ASN A 42 27.10 1.75 -1.94
CA ASN A 42 27.68 2.26 -0.70
C ASN A 42 27.02 1.59 0.53
N LYS A 43 27.81 1.28 1.55
CA LYS A 43 27.27 0.88 2.85
C LYS A 43 26.90 2.14 3.63
N THR A 44 25.68 2.21 4.16
CA THR A 44 25.18 3.33 4.97
C THR A 44 25.70 3.28 6.39
N SER A 45 25.57 4.39 7.12
CA SER A 45 25.84 4.47 8.57
C SER A 45 24.96 3.52 9.38
N THR A 46 23.77 3.18 8.87
CA THR A 46 22.79 2.27 9.48
C THR A 46 23.00 0.79 9.08
N GLY A 47 24.02 0.48 8.29
CA GLY A 47 24.38 -0.89 7.93
C GLY A 47 23.65 -1.46 6.72
N PHE A 48 22.94 -0.65 5.95
CA PHE A 48 22.31 -1.05 4.69
C PHE A 48 23.25 -0.84 3.50
N TRP A 49 23.06 -1.62 2.45
CA TRP A 49 23.58 -1.29 1.15
C TRP A 49 22.59 -0.40 0.40
N ILE A 50 23.06 0.64 -0.26
CA ILE A 50 22.29 1.48 -1.16
C ILE A 50 22.97 1.59 -2.52
N HIS A 51 22.17 1.78 -3.57
CA HIS A 51 22.65 1.96 -4.93
C HIS A 51 23.57 3.19 -5.03
N ASP A 52 24.57 3.17 -5.92
CA ASP A 52 25.57 4.25 -6.09
C ASP A 52 24.96 5.62 -6.46
N LYS A 53 23.79 5.62 -7.09
CA LYS A 53 23.01 6.82 -7.44
C LYS A 53 22.01 7.23 -6.34
N THR A 54 22.11 6.64 -5.16
CA THR A 54 21.32 7.01 -3.97
C THR A 54 22.23 7.56 -2.88
N ARG A 55 21.68 8.35 -1.98
CA ARG A 55 22.40 8.82 -0.79
C ARG A 55 21.56 8.57 0.47
N GLU A 56 22.21 8.25 1.57
CA GLU A 56 21.60 8.24 2.88
C GLU A 56 21.27 9.67 3.30
N ILE A 57 20.10 9.87 3.92
CA ILE A 57 19.68 11.17 4.47
C ILE A 57 19.37 11.04 5.95
N ASN A 58 19.70 12.09 6.70
CA ASN A 58 19.53 12.11 8.15
C ASN A 58 18.18 12.72 8.53
N ILE A 59 17.10 11.97 8.35
CA ILE A 59 15.76 12.35 8.82
C ILE A 59 15.36 11.43 9.96
N SER A 60 15.04 12.00 11.11
CA SER A 60 14.68 11.24 12.32
C SER A 60 13.26 10.66 12.30
N ARG A 61 12.44 11.02 11.31
CA ARG A 61 11.03 10.61 11.22
C ARG A 61 10.75 9.77 9.96
N ILE A 62 9.62 9.08 9.97
CA ILE A 62 9.06 8.42 8.78
C ILE A 62 7.96 9.28 8.17
N GLY A 63 7.66 9.05 6.88
CA GLY A 63 6.51 9.65 6.22
C GLY A 63 5.15 9.26 6.83
N PRO A 64 4.08 9.74 6.20
CA PRO A 64 4.09 10.57 5.00
C PRO A 64 4.61 11.98 5.27
N PHE A 65 5.44 12.52 4.37
CA PHE A 65 5.87 13.91 4.42
C PHE A 65 5.04 14.77 3.45
N ILE A 66 4.79 16.01 3.85
CA ILE A 66 4.14 17.01 3.00
C ILE A 66 4.98 18.29 2.98
N GLN A 67 4.93 19.01 1.84
CA GLN A 67 5.52 20.35 1.71
C GLN A 67 4.52 21.39 2.23
N MET A 68 4.86 22.12 3.28
CA MET A 68 4.04 23.20 3.81
C MET A 68 4.22 24.49 3.02
N LYS A 69 5.46 24.89 2.79
CA LYS A 69 5.95 26.00 1.94
C LYS A 69 7.40 25.69 1.56
N LYS A 70 8.05 26.56 0.77
CA LYS A 70 9.48 26.41 0.49
C LYS A 70 10.26 26.20 1.80
N ASP A 71 11.12 25.18 1.83
CA ASP A 71 12.01 24.81 2.94
C ASP A 71 11.28 24.45 4.26
N VAL A 72 9.96 24.24 4.24
CA VAL A 72 9.18 23.80 5.40
C VAL A 72 8.42 22.53 5.06
N MET A 73 8.73 21.46 5.75
CA MET A 73 8.03 20.19 5.61
C MET A 73 7.32 19.79 6.89
N ALA A 74 6.34 18.91 6.76
CA ALA A 74 5.62 18.38 7.91
C ALA A 74 5.34 16.89 7.78
N THR A 75 5.09 16.26 8.92
CA THR A 75 4.61 14.88 9.06
C THR A 75 3.77 14.77 10.33
N VAL A 76 3.34 13.57 10.67
CA VAL A 76 2.68 13.26 11.95
C VAL A 76 3.40 12.11 12.64
N ASP A 77 3.34 12.07 13.96
CA ASP A 77 3.69 10.88 14.74
C ASP A 77 2.44 10.23 15.36
N THR A 78 2.56 9.62 16.49
CA THR A 78 1.46 8.90 17.15
C THR A 78 0.37 9.82 17.71
N SER A 79 0.67 11.10 17.95
CA SER A 79 -0.26 12.06 18.57
C SER A 79 -0.01 13.53 18.19
N ASN A 80 1.05 13.81 17.43
CA ASN A 80 1.45 15.18 17.11
C ASN A 80 1.57 15.40 15.60
N PHE A 81 1.25 16.61 15.18
CA PHE A 81 1.68 17.19 13.91
C PHE A 81 3.07 17.80 14.11
N LEU A 82 4.00 17.43 13.25
CA LEU A 82 5.41 17.75 13.34
C LEU A 82 5.82 18.64 12.18
N VAL A 83 6.50 19.74 12.45
CA VAL A 83 6.98 20.69 11.44
C VAL A 83 8.50 20.83 11.54
N SER A 84 9.19 20.75 10.41
CA SER A 84 10.61 20.97 10.28
C SER A 84 10.90 22.12 9.31
N THR A 85 11.91 22.93 9.65
CA THR A 85 12.44 24.03 8.82
C THR A 85 13.91 23.82 8.43
N ASP A 86 14.46 22.67 8.74
CA ASP A 86 15.85 22.29 8.55
C ASP A 86 15.99 20.91 7.88
N GLU A 87 15.11 20.65 6.90
CA GLU A 87 15.11 19.40 6.10
C GLU A 87 14.94 18.12 6.91
N GLY A 88 14.18 18.18 8.02
CA GLY A 88 13.86 17.01 8.84
C GLY A 88 14.92 16.64 9.88
N LEU A 89 15.90 17.49 10.12
CA LEU A 89 16.90 17.28 11.19
C LEU A 89 16.25 17.46 12.56
N THR A 90 15.47 18.54 12.74
CA THR A 90 14.70 18.81 13.95
C THR A 90 13.22 19.02 13.66
N TRP A 91 12.38 18.80 14.68
CA TRP A 91 10.93 18.85 14.53
C TRP A 91 10.28 19.57 15.70
N LYS A 92 9.43 20.55 15.37
CA LYS A 92 8.54 21.19 16.34
C LYS A 92 7.22 20.44 16.36
N ALA A 93 6.78 20.00 17.53
CA ALA A 93 5.57 19.25 17.73
C ALA A 93 4.38 20.14 18.11
N PHE A 94 3.21 19.84 17.54
CA PHE A 94 1.92 20.45 17.84
C PHE A 94 0.91 19.33 18.11
N PRO A 95 0.19 19.32 19.24
CA PRO A 95 -0.79 18.28 19.56
C PRO A 95 -1.88 18.19 18.48
N LEU A 96 -2.19 16.98 18.04
CA LEU A 96 -3.30 16.70 17.12
C LEU A 96 -4.64 16.65 17.86
N PHE A 97 -4.64 16.19 19.10
CA PHE A 97 -5.84 15.89 19.87
C PHE A 97 -5.92 16.76 21.12
N LYS A 98 -7.15 17.21 21.47
CA LYS A 98 -7.41 17.86 22.76
C LYS A 98 -7.18 16.90 23.94
N ASP A 99 -7.55 15.63 23.74
CA ASP A 99 -7.33 14.53 24.66
C ASP A 99 -6.54 13.42 23.95
N SER A 100 -5.23 13.41 24.15
CA SER A 100 -4.33 12.43 23.53
C SER A 100 -4.45 11.03 24.15
N SER A 101 -5.14 10.88 25.30
CA SER A 101 -5.34 9.56 25.90
C SER A 101 -6.22 8.63 25.06
N LYS A 102 -7.10 9.21 24.23
CA LYS A 102 -8.10 8.50 23.42
C LYS A 102 -7.57 8.04 22.06
N PHE A 103 -6.44 8.57 21.61
CA PHE A 103 -5.97 8.33 20.25
C PHE A 103 -4.49 7.95 20.21
N PHE A 104 -4.17 7.01 19.33
CA PHE A 104 -2.82 6.61 18.99
C PHE A 104 -2.77 6.29 17.50
N ILE A 105 -2.07 7.13 16.73
CA ILE A 105 -1.96 6.99 15.28
C ILE A 105 -0.90 5.95 14.95
N ARG A 106 -1.28 4.93 14.19
CA ARG A 106 -0.36 3.91 13.69
C ARG A 106 0.67 4.49 12.70
N PRO A 107 1.82 3.79 12.50
CA PRO A 107 2.79 4.15 11.45
C PRO A 107 2.18 4.20 10.05
N GLU A 108 1.23 3.31 9.76
CA GLU A 108 0.49 3.25 8.50
C GLU A 108 -0.66 4.26 8.51
N ARG A 109 -0.39 5.44 8.01
CA ARG A 109 -1.28 6.60 7.97
C ARG A 109 -1.10 7.41 6.70
N ALA A 110 -2.06 8.25 6.36
CA ALA A 110 -2.00 9.10 5.19
C ALA A 110 -2.23 10.58 5.57
N LEU A 111 -1.41 11.47 5.01
CA LEU A 111 -1.44 12.91 5.25
C LEU A 111 -1.28 13.64 3.93
N ILE A 112 -2.13 14.65 3.69
CA ILE A 112 -2.05 15.52 2.53
C ILE A 112 -2.25 16.99 2.92
N LYS A 113 -1.66 17.88 2.13
CA LYS A 113 -2.02 19.29 2.06
C LYS A 113 -2.69 19.53 0.72
N THR A 114 -3.95 19.93 0.71
CA THR A 114 -4.70 20.22 -0.50
C THR A 114 -4.21 21.50 -1.18
N LYS A 115 -4.58 21.70 -2.45
CA LYS A 115 -4.28 22.94 -3.20
C LYS A 115 -4.86 24.18 -2.52
N LYS A 116 -5.97 24.04 -1.77
CA LYS A 116 -6.56 25.12 -0.97
C LYS A 116 -5.87 25.34 0.38
N GLY A 117 -4.88 24.49 0.71
CA GLY A 117 -4.07 24.60 1.93
C GLY A 117 -4.62 23.85 3.14
N THR A 118 -5.75 23.15 3.03
CA THR A 118 -6.26 22.29 4.10
C THR A 118 -5.34 21.08 4.29
N LEU A 119 -5.00 20.79 5.53
CA LEU A 119 -4.32 19.54 5.90
C LEU A 119 -5.38 18.49 6.22
N ILE A 120 -5.22 17.29 5.70
CA ILE A 120 -6.12 16.16 5.97
C ILE A 120 -5.29 14.95 6.37
N LEU A 121 -5.66 14.36 7.50
CA LEU A 121 -5.04 13.18 8.08
C LEU A 121 -6.07 12.04 8.15
N ALA A 122 -5.73 10.89 7.58
CA ALA A 122 -6.48 9.64 7.73
C ALA A 122 -5.62 8.62 8.49
N PHE A 123 -6.21 7.97 9.49
CA PHE A 123 -5.47 7.06 10.38
C PHE A 123 -6.37 6.00 11.01
N ALA A 124 -5.76 4.88 11.40
CA ALA A 124 -6.37 3.91 12.29
C ALA A 124 -6.00 4.23 13.75
N ASN A 125 -6.99 4.15 14.66
CA ASN A 125 -6.78 4.44 16.07
C ASN A 125 -6.40 3.17 16.85
N ASP A 126 -5.13 3.01 17.17
CA ASP A 126 -4.64 1.82 17.88
C ASP A 126 -5.10 1.75 19.35
N LYS A 127 -5.59 2.86 19.94
CA LYS A 127 -6.21 2.85 21.28
C LYS A 127 -7.54 2.09 21.32
N GLU A 128 -8.24 2.04 20.20
CA GLU A 128 -9.50 1.32 20.06
C GLU A 128 -9.33 -0.05 19.40
N ARG A 129 -8.07 -0.49 19.21
CA ARG A 129 -7.78 -1.83 18.74
C ARG A 129 -8.31 -2.85 19.74
N ALA A 130 -9.23 -3.70 19.31
CA ALA A 130 -9.91 -4.63 20.18
C ALA A 130 -10.22 -5.97 19.50
N LYS A 131 -10.42 -7.01 20.30
CA LYS A 131 -11.02 -8.30 19.95
C LYS A 131 -10.38 -9.05 18.77
N TRP A 132 -9.13 -8.76 18.43
CA TRP A 132 -8.41 -9.59 17.46
C TRP A 132 -8.16 -10.97 18.09
N ASN A 133 -8.88 -11.97 17.59
CA ASN A 133 -8.73 -13.36 18.02
C ASN A 133 -8.99 -14.28 16.81
N TRP A 134 -7.95 -14.56 16.04
CA TRP A 134 -8.06 -15.41 14.87
C TRP A 134 -8.32 -16.87 15.29
N SER A 135 -9.48 -17.39 14.90
CA SER A 135 -9.84 -18.80 15.09
C SER A 135 -9.33 -19.61 13.88
N LYS A 136 -8.54 -20.64 14.17
CA LYS A 136 -8.07 -21.58 13.15
C LYS A 136 -9.14 -22.53 12.64
N ASP A 137 -10.18 -22.76 13.45
CA ASP A 137 -11.28 -23.68 13.11
C ASP A 137 -12.28 -23.02 12.17
N THR A 138 -12.55 -21.74 12.36
CA THR A 138 -13.47 -20.96 11.51
C THR A 138 -12.73 -20.10 10.48
N HIS A 139 -11.40 -20.03 10.56
CA HIS A 139 -10.58 -19.14 9.75
C HIS A 139 -11.11 -17.71 9.76
N ASP A 140 -11.35 -17.14 10.95
CA ASP A 140 -11.93 -15.82 11.08
C ASP A 140 -11.62 -15.15 12.42
N SER A 141 -11.82 -13.84 12.50
CA SER A 141 -11.82 -13.02 13.71
C SER A 141 -13.01 -12.02 13.66
N PRO A 142 -14.25 -12.50 13.81
CA PRO A 142 -15.45 -11.74 13.45
C PRO A 142 -15.70 -10.49 14.30
N GLU A 143 -15.13 -10.42 15.48
CA GLU A 143 -15.30 -9.29 16.39
C GLU A 143 -14.11 -8.30 16.35
N ALA A 144 -13.12 -8.51 15.48
CA ALA A 144 -11.93 -7.68 15.42
C ALA A 144 -12.28 -6.23 15.03
N GLU A 145 -11.84 -5.27 15.84
CA GLU A 145 -12.03 -3.85 15.63
C GLU A 145 -10.69 -3.11 15.59
N LEU A 146 -10.53 -2.23 14.61
CA LEU A 146 -9.46 -1.24 14.52
C LEU A 146 -9.98 -0.07 13.66
N PRO A 147 -10.61 0.94 14.29
CA PRO A 147 -11.37 1.95 13.58
C PRO A 147 -10.55 2.87 12.69
N THR A 148 -11.12 3.24 11.55
CA THR A 148 -10.62 4.29 10.65
C THR A 148 -11.20 5.64 11.02
N TYR A 149 -10.32 6.64 11.13
CA TYR A 149 -10.65 8.04 11.37
C TYR A 149 -10.08 8.95 10.30
N ALA A 150 -10.73 10.10 10.10
CA ALA A 150 -10.19 11.22 9.37
C ALA A 150 -10.39 12.54 10.15
N MET A 151 -9.47 13.48 9.96
CA MET A 151 -9.54 14.82 10.54
C MET A 151 -8.84 15.82 9.63
N TYR A 152 -9.15 17.11 9.80
CA TYR A 152 -8.56 18.18 8.99
C TYR A 152 -8.15 19.40 9.81
N SER A 153 -7.23 20.19 9.23
CA SER A 153 -6.82 21.50 9.75
C SER A 153 -6.86 22.53 8.62
N LYS A 154 -7.36 23.74 8.93
CA LYS A 154 -7.41 24.89 8.00
C LYS A 154 -6.44 26.01 8.33
N ASP A 155 -5.69 25.87 9.40
CA ASP A 155 -4.79 26.88 9.96
C ASP A 155 -3.32 26.43 9.98
N SER A 156 -2.95 25.60 8.99
CA SER A 156 -1.60 25.05 8.83
C SER A 156 -1.16 24.15 10.01
N GLY A 157 -2.10 23.42 10.59
CA GLY A 157 -1.83 22.42 11.64
C GLY A 157 -1.77 22.99 13.05
N LYS A 158 -2.15 24.26 13.26
CA LYS A 158 -2.24 24.88 14.60
C LYS A 158 -3.41 24.32 15.40
N SER A 159 -4.51 24.03 14.73
CA SER A 159 -5.67 23.35 15.30
C SER A 159 -6.25 22.33 14.32
N TRP A 160 -6.93 21.33 14.86
CA TRP A 160 -7.51 20.24 14.10
C TRP A 160 -8.98 20.03 14.46
N SER A 161 -9.77 19.60 13.49
CA SER A 161 -11.16 19.16 13.73
C SER A 161 -11.18 18.00 14.72
N GLN A 162 -12.34 17.70 15.30
CA GLN A 162 -12.53 16.42 15.99
C GLN A 162 -12.34 15.28 14.96
N PRO A 163 -11.67 14.17 15.35
CA PRO A 163 -11.60 12.99 14.51
C PRO A 163 -12.99 12.44 14.19
N GLN A 164 -13.24 12.18 12.91
CA GLN A 164 -14.49 11.59 12.42
C GLN A 164 -14.30 10.09 12.28
N LEU A 165 -15.09 9.29 12.97
CA LEU A 165 -15.15 7.85 12.80
C LEU A 165 -15.80 7.53 11.45
N LEU A 166 -15.12 6.78 10.60
CA LEU A 166 -15.60 6.40 9.28
C LEU A 166 -16.08 4.94 9.22
N HIS A 167 -15.38 4.03 9.90
CA HIS A 167 -15.83 2.66 10.14
C HIS A 167 -15.09 2.06 11.35
N LYS A 168 -15.65 0.99 11.92
CA LYS A 168 -15.10 0.28 13.09
C LYS A 168 -14.38 -1.02 12.74
N GLU A 169 -14.68 -1.57 11.58
CA GLU A 169 -14.09 -2.83 11.11
C GLU A 169 -12.56 -2.75 11.13
N TRP A 170 -11.90 -3.88 11.16
CA TRP A 170 -10.45 -3.96 11.25
C TRP A 170 -9.73 -3.28 10.09
N THR A 171 -9.15 -2.13 10.38
CA THR A 171 -8.27 -1.40 9.46
C THR A 171 -6.82 -1.83 9.70
N GLY A 172 -6.30 -2.70 8.89
CA GLY A 172 -4.90 -3.12 8.99
C GLY A 172 -3.93 -1.96 8.77
N ALA A 173 -4.16 -1.17 7.72
CA ALA A 173 -3.34 0.00 7.40
C ALA A 173 -4.10 1.01 6.52
N ILE A 174 -3.67 2.27 6.62
CA ILE A 174 -3.99 3.34 5.69
C ILE A 174 -2.68 3.80 5.07
N ARG A 175 -2.55 3.75 3.74
CA ARG A 175 -1.26 3.96 3.08
C ARG A 175 -1.18 5.20 2.24
N ASP A 176 -2.29 5.62 1.62
CA ASP A 176 -2.25 6.65 0.60
C ASP A 176 -3.48 7.54 0.60
N ILE A 177 -3.25 8.80 0.24
CA ILE A 177 -4.26 9.84 0.07
C ILE A 177 -3.84 10.76 -1.08
N ILE A 178 -4.78 11.10 -1.96
CA ILE A 178 -4.55 12.01 -3.08
C ILE A 178 -5.61 13.10 -3.12
N GLU A 179 -5.27 14.23 -3.75
CA GLU A 179 -6.21 15.23 -4.23
C GLU A 179 -6.31 15.14 -5.75
N THR A 180 -7.49 14.95 -6.28
CA THR A 180 -7.75 14.87 -7.72
C THR A 180 -7.64 16.25 -8.39
N LYS A 181 -7.63 16.28 -9.73
CA LYS A 181 -7.53 17.55 -10.49
C LYS A 181 -8.69 18.49 -10.20
N ASP A 182 -9.87 17.94 -9.95
CA ASP A 182 -11.11 18.66 -9.62
C ASP A 182 -11.29 18.92 -8.10
N GLY A 183 -10.23 18.68 -7.31
CA GLY A 183 -10.14 19.07 -5.90
C GLY A 183 -10.86 18.15 -4.93
N GLN A 184 -11.21 16.93 -5.35
CA GLN A 184 -11.71 15.94 -4.42
C GLN A 184 -10.55 15.18 -3.75
N VAL A 185 -10.72 14.82 -2.50
CA VAL A 185 -9.73 14.07 -1.73
C VAL A 185 -10.16 12.63 -1.59
N VAL A 186 -9.27 11.70 -1.94
CA VAL A 186 -9.54 10.27 -1.89
C VAL A 186 -8.44 9.57 -1.12
N PHE A 187 -8.77 8.73 -0.14
CA PHE A 187 -7.82 7.84 0.51
C PHE A 187 -8.33 6.40 0.56
N SER A 188 -7.40 5.46 0.64
CA SER A 188 -7.71 4.03 0.77
C SER A 188 -7.60 3.57 2.22
N SER A 189 -8.51 2.68 2.63
CA SER A 189 -8.52 2.02 3.92
C SER A 189 -8.79 0.53 3.74
N MET A 190 -8.43 -0.26 4.74
CA MET A 190 -8.71 -1.68 4.77
C MET A 190 -9.94 -1.96 5.63
N MET A 191 -10.52 -3.12 5.42
CA MET A 191 -11.51 -3.72 6.30
C MET A 191 -11.38 -5.25 6.29
N MET A 192 -11.91 -5.89 7.33
CA MET A 192 -12.03 -7.35 7.36
C MET A 192 -13.36 -7.80 6.79
N ARG A 193 -13.32 -8.87 6.02
CA ARG A 193 -14.47 -9.66 5.59
C ARG A 193 -14.52 -10.92 6.44
N HIS A 194 -15.68 -11.51 6.59
CA HIS A 194 -15.93 -12.65 7.48
C HIS A 194 -16.60 -13.80 6.74
N ASN A 195 -16.45 -15.03 7.28
CA ASN A 195 -17.08 -16.26 6.79
C ASN A 195 -16.65 -16.66 5.36
N PRO A 196 -15.37 -16.92 5.06
CA PRO A 196 -14.20 -16.90 5.94
C PRO A 196 -13.53 -15.52 6.05
N GLY A 197 -12.67 -15.36 7.06
CA GLY A 197 -11.93 -14.12 7.30
C GLY A 197 -10.87 -13.85 6.24
N HIS A 198 -10.88 -12.63 5.70
CA HIS A 198 -9.88 -12.09 4.77
C HIS A 198 -10.00 -10.57 4.70
N HIS A 199 -9.01 -9.92 4.10
CA HIS A 199 -9.01 -8.47 3.97
C HIS A 199 -9.63 -8.01 2.65
N ALA A 200 -10.28 -6.85 2.71
CA ALA A 200 -10.76 -6.10 1.58
C ALA A 200 -10.37 -4.63 1.71
N VAL A 201 -10.50 -3.86 0.64
CA VAL A 201 -10.19 -2.43 0.59
C VAL A 201 -11.46 -1.63 0.29
N VAL A 202 -11.56 -0.48 0.90
CA VAL A 202 -12.53 0.57 0.58
C VAL A 202 -11.80 1.89 0.39
N THR A 203 -12.43 2.85 -0.29
CA THR A 203 -11.95 4.23 -0.32
C THR A 203 -12.98 5.16 0.28
N TYR A 204 -12.49 6.30 0.74
CA TYR A 204 -13.29 7.42 1.17
C TYR A 204 -13.01 8.61 0.30
N ASN A 205 -14.07 9.25 -0.21
CA ASN A 205 -14.02 10.46 -1.02
C ASN A 205 -14.61 11.63 -0.23
N SER A 206 -13.95 12.78 -0.30
CA SER A 206 -14.44 14.06 0.21
C SER A 206 -14.38 15.13 -0.87
N ALA A 207 -15.51 15.79 -1.10
CA ALA A 207 -15.63 16.94 -2.02
C ALA A 207 -15.53 18.29 -1.31
N ASP A 208 -15.38 18.30 0.03
CA ASP A 208 -15.50 19.49 0.89
C ASP A 208 -14.32 19.68 1.85
N GLU A 209 -13.10 19.30 1.40
CA GLU A 209 -11.87 19.45 2.16
C GLU A 209 -11.84 18.64 3.47
N GLY A 210 -12.37 17.41 3.43
CA GLY A 210 -12.34 16.48 4.56
C GLY A 210 -13.40 16.71 5.62
N LYS A 211 -14.41 17.57 5.38
CA LYS A 211 -15.50 17.78 6.32
C LYS A 211 -16.49 16.62 6.34
N THR A 212 -16.78 16.05 5.18
CA THR A 212 -17.64 14.86 5.03
C THR A 212 -17.00 13.86 4.09
N TRP A 213 -17.38 12.59 4.26
CA TRP A 213 -16.79 11.47 3.54
C TRP A 213 -17.85 10.52 3.01
N THR A 214 -17.69 10.11 1.76
CA THR A 214 -18.51 9.07 1.13
C THR A 214 -17.66 7.83 0.91
N ARG A 215 -18.13 6.67 1.40
CA ARG A 215 -17.47 5.38 1.25
C ARG A 215 -17.76 4.78 -0.13
N SER A 216 -16.77 4.15 -0.75
CA SER A 216 -16.90 3.43 -2.02
C SER A 216 -17.58 2.05 -1.85
N ASN A 217 -17.77 1.35 -2.98
CA ASN A 217 -17.95 -0.10 -2.95
C ASN A 217 -16.73 -0.80 -2.35
N ILE A 218 -16.94 -2.00 -1.84
CA ILE A 218 -15.87 -2.87 -1.34
C ILE A 218 -15.11 -3.44 -2.54
N ILE A 219 -13.78 -3.42 -2.45
CA ILE A 219 -12.84 -4.03 -3.39
C ILE A 219 -12.34 -5.29 -2.72
N ASP A 220 -12.75 -6.44 -3.24
CA ASP A 220 -12.58 -7.74 -2.62
C ASP A 220 -12.20 -8.79 -3.67
N LEU A 221 -11.22 -9.63 -3.37
CA LEU A 221 -10.80 -10.76 -4.18
C LEU A 221 -11.15 -12.11 -3.53
N GLY A 222 -11.82 -12.05 -2.37
CA GLY A 222 -11.95 -13.23 -1.54
C GLY A 222 -10.61 -13.66 -0.93
N GLY A 223 -10.57 -14.87 -0.42
CA GLY A 223 -9.41 -15.44 0.26
C GLY A 223 -9.76 -16.04 1.60
N VAL A 224 -8.80 -16.68 2.24
CA VAL A 224 -8.91 -17.25 3.59
C VAL A 224 -7.59 -17.09 4.32
N GLY A 225 -7.57 -16.28 5.37
CA GLY A 225 -6.37 -16.07 6.16
C GLY A 225 -6.30 -14.67 6.79
N ASP A 226 -5.60 -14.58 7.91
CA ASP A 226 -5.43 -13.35 8.67
C ASP A 226 -4.66 -12.25 7.93
N HIS A 227 -4.03 -12.61 6.80
CA HIS A 227 -3.30 -11.74 5.87
C HIS A 227 -3.71 -11.95 4.40
N ASP A 228 -4.80 -12.68 4.13
CA ASP A 228 -5.25 -12.96 2.76
C ASP A 228 -6.23 -11.90 2.22
N GLY A 229 -6.55 -11.99 0.94
CA GLY A 229 -7.39 -11.05 0.21
C GLY A 229 -6.60 -9.89 -0.38
N VAL A 230 -7.21 -8.70 -0.39
CA VAL A 230 -6.55 -7.44 -0.78
C VAL A 230 -6.27 -6.59 0.45
N THR A 231 -5.04 -6.10 0.55
CA THR A 231 -4.58 -5.35 1.71
C THR A 231 -4.10 -3.95 1.30
N GLU A 232 -3.10 -3.43 1.96
CA GLU A 232 -2.56 -2.06 1.82
C GLU A 232 -2.42 -1.65 0.37
N SER A 233 -3.17 -0.66 -0.01
CA SER A 233 -3.22 -0.14 -1.38
C SER A 233 -2.62 1.25 -1.50
N THR A 234 -2.20 1.58 -2.71
CA THR A 234 -1.73 2.91 -3.09
C THR A 234 -2.46 3.33 -4.37
N LEU A 235 -2.78 4.62 -4.50
CA LEU A 235 -3.62 5.12 -5.59
C LEU A 235 -3.08 6.42 -6.19
N GLU A 236 -3.37 6.63 -7.48
CA GLU A 236 -2.95 7.82 -8.19
C GLU A 236 -3.95 8.19 -9.30
N GLN A 237 -4.02 9.48 -9.64
CA GLN A 237 -4.83 9.93 -10.76
C GLN A 237 -4.05 9.82 -12.08
N MET A 238 -4.67 9.21 -13.09
CA MET A 238 -4.12 9.07 -14.44
C MET A 238 -4.31 10.37 -15.23
N LYS A 239 -3.62 10.47 -16.38
CA LYS A 239 -3.69 11.67 -17.26
C LYS A 239 -5.11 11.92 -17.79
N ASP A 240 -5.87 10.84 -18.02
CA ASP A 240 -7.26 10.87 -18.46
C ASP A 240 -8.27 11.25 -17.36
N GLY A 241 -7.81 11.47 -16.14
CA GLY A 241 -8.64 11.81 -14.98
C GLY A 241 -9.14 10.61 -14.19
N SER A 242 -9.05 9.38 -14.70
CA SER A 242 -9.39 8.18 -13.94
C SER A 242 -8.43 7.97 -12.75
N LEU A 243 -8.87 7.27 -11.74
CA LEU A 243 -8.00 6.82 -10.65
C LEU A 243 -7.59 5.38 -10.91
N LYS A 244 -6.32 5.07 -10.65
CA LYS A 244 -5.78 3.71 -10.61
C LYS A 244 -5.31 3.40 -9.20
N MET A 245 -5.61 2.21 -8.72
CA MET A 245 -5.15 1.70 -7.44
C MET A 245 -4.36 0.42 -7.67
N LEU A 246 -3.20 0.33 -7.04
CA LEU A 246 -2.43 -0.91 -6.90
C LEU A 246 -2.71 -1.50 -5.53
N LEU A 247 -2.99 -2.79 -5.51
CA LEU A 247 -3.43 -3.56 -4.35
C LEU A 247 -2.38 -4.61 -4.00
N ARG A 248 -1.91 -4.64 -2.77
CA ARG A 248 -1.13 -5.76 -2.26
C ARG A 248 -2.02 -6.99 -2.14
N THR A 249 -1.50 -8.11 -2.62
CA THR A 249 -2.10 -9.44 -2.47
C THR A 249 -1.07 -10.48 -2.05
N ASN A 250 -1.50 -11.69 -1.73
CA ASN A 250 -0.64 -12.84 -1.50
C ASN A 250 -0.46 -13.73 -2.75
N TRP A 251 -0.79 -13.22 -3.94
CA TRP A 251 -0.76 -14.01 -5.18
C TRP A 251 0.46 -13.71 -6.07
N GLY A 252 1.53 -13.15 -5.47
CA GLY A 252 2.82 -12.94 -6.12
C GLY A 252 2.91 -11.73 -7.04
N TYR A 253 1.82 -11.01 -7.26
CA TYR A 253 1.71 -9.82 -8.09
C TYR A 253 0.87 -8.76 -7.40
N PHE A 254 1.12 -7.47 -7.73
CA PHE A 254 0.10 -6.47 -7.47
C PHE A 254 -1.13 -6.74 -8.32
N TRP A 255 -2.29 -6.46 -7.74
CA TRP A 255 -3.54 -6.33 -8.48
C TRP A 255 -3.84 -4.85 -8.67
N GLN A 256 -4.72 -4.53 -9.61
CA GLN A 256 -5.14 -3.17 -9.89
C GLN A 256 -6.64 -3.09 -10.09
N THR A 257 -7.17 -1.92 -9.80
CA THR A 257 -8.55 -1.53 -10.09
C THR A 257 -8.59 -0.07 -10.51
N SER A 258 -9.68 0.38 -11.13
CA SER A 258 -9.84 1.75 -11.60
C SER A 258 -11.18 2.35 -11.22
N SER A 259 -11.21 3.68 -11.10
CA SER A 259 -12.40 4.47 -10.86
C SER A 259 -12.45 5.65 -11.83
N THR A 260 -13.62 5.94 -12.38
CA THR A 260 -13.90 7.10 -13.25
C THR A 260 -14.78 8.14 -12.57
N ASN A 261 -15.07 7.98 -11.28
CA ASN A 261 -15.92 8.85 -10.48
C ASN A 261 -15.27 9.21 -9.13
N ASN A 262 -13.98 9.57 -9.18
CA ASN A 262 -13.20 10.03 -8.02
C ASN A 262 -13.22 9.06 -6.83
N GLY A 263 -13.13 7.75 -7.09
CA GLY A 263 -13.04 6.74 -6.05
C GLY A 263 -14.36 6.38 -5.37
N LEU A 264 -15.50 6.89 -5.85
CA LEU A 264 -16.83 6.51 -5.33
C LEU A 264 -17.21 5.08 -5.73
N SER A 265 -16.71 4.60 -6.86
CA SER A 265 -16.83 3.19 -7.24
C SER A 265 -15.59 2.73 -8.01
N TRP A 266 -15.18 1.50 -7.74
CA TRP A 266 -14.03 0.82 -8.33
C TRP A 266 -14.48 -0.37 -9.16
N LYS A 267 -13.87 -0.53 -10.34
CA LYS A 267 -14.19 -1.55 -11.33
C LYS A 267 -12.92 -2.12 -11.95
N ASN A 268 -13.05 -3.16 -12.77
CA ASN A 268 -11.94 -3.77 -13.51
C ASN A 268 -10.81 -4.29 -12.61
N LEU A 269 -11.18 -5.03 -11.55
CA LEU A 269 -10.22 -5.66 -10.67
C LEU A 269 -9.50 -6.80 -11.42
N LYS A 270 -8.17 -6.70 -11.57
CA LYS A 270 -7.34 -7.65 -12.31
C LYS A 270 -5.90 -7.64 -11.84
N SER A 271 -5.17 -8.73 -12.10
CA SER A 271 -3.74 -8.80 -11.84
C SER A 271 -2.95 -7.84 -12.73
N THR A 272 -1.77 -7.47 -12.29
CA THR A 272 -0.75 -6.75 -13.08
C THR A 272 0.41 -7.70 -13.40
N PRO A 273 1.28 -7.37 -14.36
CA PRO A 273 2.53 -8.11 -14.57
C PRO A 273 3.63 -7.75 -13.55
N ILE A 274 3.34 -6.90 -12.55
CA ILE A 274 4.32 -6.44 -11.56
C ILE A 274 4.41 -7.45 -10.43
N ASP A 275 5.49 -8.20 -10.40
CA ASP A 275 5.79 -9.15 -9.32
C ASP A 275 5.96 -8.41 -7.98
N ALA A 276 5.37 -8.96 -6.93
CA ALA A 276 5.41 -8.36 -5.60
C ALA A 276 5.41 -9.40 -4.50
N SER A 277 6.21 -9.19 -3.47
CA SER A 277 6.09 -9.93 -2.22
C SER A 277 4.83 -9.50 -1.46
N SER A 278 4.48 -10.20 -0.39
CA SER A 278 3.41 -9.76 0.53
C SER A 278 3.87 -8.52 1.32
N SER A 279 4.00 -7.39 0.61
CA SER A 279 4.41 -6.08 1.14
C SER A 279 3.78 -4.98 0.29
N PRO A 280 3.32 -3.86 0.89
CA PRO A 280 2.80 -2.75 0.11
C PRO A 280 3.89 -2.04 -0.69
N GLY A 281 3.52 -1.51 -1.85
CA GLY A 281 4.31 -0.53 -2.57
C GLY A 281 3.87 0.91 -2.25
N MET A 282 4.59 1.86 -2.86
CA MET A 282 4.18 3.26 -2.95
C MET A 282 4.22 3.67 -4.43
N PHE A 283 3.06 4.05 -4.94
CA PHE A 283 2.80 4.42 -6.32
C PHE A 283 2.43 5.90 -6.37
N LYS A 284 3.17 6.71 -7.13
CA LYS A 284 3.00 8.17 -7.15
C LYS A 284 3.25 8.73 -8.53
N ARG A 285 2.53 9.82 -8.87
CA ARG A 285 2.89 10.69 -9.99
C ARG A 285 3.80 11.80 -9.50
N LEU A 286 4.95 11.93 -10.18
CA LEU A 286 5.93 12.97 -9.94
C LEU A 286 5.55 14.27 -10.65
N LYS A 287 6.19 15.37 -10.25
CA LYS A 287 6.03 16.69 -10.89
C LYS A 287 6.47 16.70 -12.35
N SER A 288 7.34 15.78 -12.76
CA SER A 288 7.69 15.52 -14.18
C SER A 288 6.51 14.97 -15.00
N GLY A 289 5.44 14.51 -14.35
CA GLY A 289 4.32 13.79 -14.96
C GLY A 289 4.53 12.28 -15.09
N ARG A 290 5.74 11.76 -14.72
CA ARG A 290 6.07 10.33 -14.72
C ARG A 290 5.46 9.65 -13.49
N LEU A 291 5.06 8.40 -13.65
CA LEU A 291 4.72 7.54 -12.52
C LEU A 291 5.98 6.87 -11.98
N VAL A 292 6.03 6.69 -10.67
CA VAL A 292 7.06 5.93 -9.96
C VAL A 292 6.39 4.88 -9.07
N LEU A 293 7.00 3.70 -8.98
CA LEU A 293 6.64 2.66 -8.02
C LEU A 293 7.88 2.25 -7.22
N VAL A 294 7.75 2.23 -5.89
CA VAL A 294 8.75 1.72 -4.95
C VAL A 294 8.15 0.54 -4.20
N TRP A 295 8.78 -0.66 -4.27
CA TRP A 295 8.18 -1.87 -3.69
C TRP A 295 9.20 -3.00 -3.47
N ASN A 296 8.79 -4.03 -2.74
CA ASN A 296 9.54 -5.27 -2.59
C ASN A 296 9.08 -6.27 -3.66
N ARG A 297 10.02 -6.78 -4.45
CA ARG A 297 9.77 -7.80 -5.48
C ARG A 297 9.47 -9.15 -4.86
N TYR A 298 8.88 -10.07 -5.65
CA TYR A 298 8.53 -11.42 -5.19
C TYR A 298 9.77 -12.23 -4.80
N TYR A 299 10.85 -12.12 -5.59
CA TYR A 299 12.14 -12.74 -5.30
C TYR A 299 13.27 -11.70 -5.25
N PRO A 300 14.37 -11.98 -4.52
CA PRO A 300 15.58 -11.16 -4.58
C PRO A 300 16.10 -11.06 -6.01
N GLN A 301 16.75 -9.96 -6.32
CA GLN A 301 17.33 -9.74 -7.64
C GLN A 301 18.25 -10.90 -8.07
N GLY A 302 18.02 -11.44 -9.28
CA GLY A 302 18.77 -12.55 -9.82
C GLY A 302 18.43 -13.93 -9.22
N LYS A 303 17.46 -14.02 -8.32
CA LYS A 303 16.96 -15.28 -7.75
C LYS A 303 15.64 -15.68 -8.39
N LYS A 304 15.39 -17.00 -8.45
CA LYS A 304 14.15 -17.60 -8.95
C LYS A 304 13.36 -18.32 -7.86
N SER A 305 13.81 -18.22 -6.61
CA SER A 305 13.16 -18.81 -5.45
C SER A 305 13.43 -18.00 -4.19
N TYR A 306 12.50 -18.09 -3.25
CA TYR A 306 12.57 -17.52 -1.91
C TYR A 306 11.66 -18.37 -1.00
N PRO A 307 11.95 -18.54 0.30
CA PRO A 307 11.07 -19.22 1.22
C PRO A 307 9.67 -18.62 1.23
N LEU A 308 8.65 -19.46 1.09
CA LEU A 308 7.26 -19.03 1.08
C LEU A 308 6.63 -19.23 2.47
N ARG A 309 5.62 -18.41 2.77
CA ARG A 309 4.75 -18.50 3.94
C ARG A 309 3.30 -18.56 3.49
N GLY A 310 2.42 -19.12 4.33
CA GLY A 310 1.01 -19.30 3.97
C GLY A 310 0.76 -20.62 3.24
N GLY A 311 -0.37 -20.76 2.55
CA GLY A 311 -0.86 -22.03 2.04
C GLY A 311 -1.48 -22.90 3.13
N ASP A 312 -1.78 -22.29 4.28
CA ASP A 312 -2.22 -22.95 5.51
C ASP A 312 -3.62 -22.49 5.97
N TYR A 313 -4.27 -21.61 5.19
CA TYR A 313 -5.54 -20.96 5.48
C TYR A 313 -5.59 -20.16 6.80
N ASN A 314 -4.45 -20.10 7.53
CA ASN A 314 -4.31 -19.24 8.71
C ASN A 314 -3.67 -17.91 8.33
N PHE A 315 -2.49 -17.94 7.69
CA PHE A 315 -1.88 -16.74 7.14
C PHE A 315 -2.52 -16.36 5.81
N SER A 316 -2.62 -17.29 4.86
CA SER A 316 -3.25 -17.12 3.55
C SER A 316 -3.55 -18.47 2.90
N ALA A 317 -4.52 -18.51 2.00
CA ALA A 317 -4.83 -19.69 1.20
C ALA A 317 -3.70 -20.05 0.22
N ALA A 318 -3.04 -19.04 -0.35
CA ALA A 318 -1.91 -19.24 -1.26
C ALA A 318 -0.56 -19.06 -0.55
N PRO A 319 0.46 -19.87 -0.87
CA PRO A 319 1.83 -19.59 -0.45
C PRO A 319 2.35 -18.30 -1.07
N VAL A 320 3.04 -17.48 -0.30
CA VAL A 320 3.52 -16.17 -0.73
C VAL A 320 4.93 -15.86 -0.24
N SER A 321 5.70 -15.13 -1.04
CA SER A 321 6.98 -14.59 -0.63
C SER A 321 6.81 -13.44 0.37
N MET A 322 7.57 -13.49 1.45
CA MET A 322 7.71 -12.40 2.43
C MET A 322 9.03 -11.66 2.22
N HIS A 323 9.59 -11.69 1.00
CA HIS A 323 10.84 -11.01 0.67
C HIS A 323 10.73 -9.50 0.93
N ARG A 324 11.53 -9.03 1.88
CA ARG A 324 11.60 -7.63 2.33
C ARG A 324 13.03 -7.16 2.56
N GLU A 325 13.99 -7.90 2.06
CA GLU A 325 15.41 -7.62 2.20
C GLU A 325 15.92 -6.65 1.12
N GLU A 326 15.17 -6.49 0.02
CA GLU A 326 15.51 -5.56 -1.06
C GLU A 326 14.33 -4.67 -1.39
N ILE A 327 14.60 -3.39 -1.67
CA ILE A 327 13.62 -2.44 -2.17
C ILE A 327 13.97 -2.01 -3.57
N SER A 328 13.01 -2.04 -4.47
CA SER A 328 13.17 -1.70 -5.89
C SER A 328 12.39 -0.44 -6.26
N ILE A 329 12.83 0.21 -7.33
CA ILE A 329 12.16 1.34 -7.96
C ILE A 329 12.02 1.12 -9.46
N MET A 330 10.92 1.59 -10.06
CA MET A 330 10.71 1.67 -11.51
C MET A 330 9.84 2.85 -11.87
N PHE A 331 9.87 3.25 -13.15
CA PHE A 331 9.20 4.45 -13.66
C PHE A 331 8.36 4.13 -14.90
N SER A 332 7.31 4.96 -15.15
CA SER A 332 6.46 4.88 -16.34
C SER A 332 6.11 6.26 -16.86
N ASP A 333 6.27 6.47 -18.16
CA ASP A 333 5.91 7.70 -18.88
C ASP A 333 4.48 7.70 -19.45
N ASP A 334 3.84 6.52 -19.50
CA ASP A 334 2.59 6.25 -20.23
C ASP A 334 1.45 5.76 -19.34
N ASP A 335 1.38 6.29 -18.09
CA ASP A 335 0.33 5.96 -17.12
C ASP A 335 0.31 4.50 -16.69
N GLY A 336 1.52 3.88 -16.61
CA GLY A 336 1.72 2.52 -16.15
C GLY A 336 1.27 1.45 -17.16
N LYS A 337 1.25 1.78 -18.45
CA LYS A 337 1.11 0.78 -19.53
C LYS A 337 2.42 0.04 -19.73
N ASN A 338 3.52 0.78 -19.74
CA ASN A 338 4.88 0.26 -19.76
C ASN A 338 5.69 0.81 -18.59
N TRP A 339 6.61 -0.01 -18.09
CA TRP A 339 7.48 0.32 -16.97
C TRP A 339 8.94 0.10 -17.33
N SER A 340 9.83 0.94 -16.81
CA SER A 340 11.28 0.69 -16.88
C SER A 340 11.63 -0.62 -16.16
N GLN A 341 12.82 -1.14 -16.43
CA GLN A 341 13.32 -2.28 -15.67
C GLN A 341 13.45 -1.91 -14.18
N PRO A 342 13.03 -2.82 -13.26
CA PRO A 342 13.22 -2.60 -11.84
C PRO A 342 14.68 -2.46 -11.46
N VAL A 343 15.00 -1.47 -10.62
CA VAL A 343 16.35 -1.26 -10.07
C VAL A 343 16.28 -1.41 -8.55
N VAL A 344 17.12 -2.26 -7.96
CA VAL A 344 17.28 -2.35 -6.50
C VAL A 344 18.00 -1.11 -6.01
N ILE A 345 17.35 -0.33 -5.14
CA ILE A 345 17.89 0.93 -4.59
C ILE A 345 18.39 0.80 -3.15
N GLY A 346 18.00 -0.27 -2.45
CA GLY A 346 18.46 -0.55 -1.09
C GLY A 346 18.32 -2.02 -0.75
N LYS A 347 19.21 -2.50 0.13
CA LYS A 347 19.29 -3.91 0.53
C LYS A 347 19.76 -4.03 1.97
N THR A 348 19.18 -4.97 2.72
CA THR A 348 19.70 -5.30 4.05
C THR A 348 21.03 -6.04 3.93
N THR A 349 21.92 -5.80 4.88
CA THR A 349 23.16 -6.56 5.01
C THR A 349 23.16 -7.49 6.23
N GLU A 350 22.16 -7.33 7.11
CA GLU A 350 22.04 -8.07 8.35
C GLU A 350 20.83 -9.03 8.30
N PRO A 351 20.99 -10.27 8.77
CA PRO A 351 19.89 -11.23 8.84
C PRO A 351 18.70 -10.69 9.67
N LYS A 352 17.48 -11.09 9.28
CA LYS A 352 16.22 -10.72 9.97
C LYS A 352 15.89 -9.23 9.98
N THR A 353 16.66 -8.40 9.29
CA THR A 353 16.30 -7.01 9.04
C THR A 353 15.48 -6.89 7.76
N GLN A 354 14.70 -5.82 7.65
CA GLN A 354 13.85 -5.61 6.48
C GLN A 354 13.86 -4.15 6.02
N ILE A 355 13.58 -3.93 4.75
CA ILE A 355 13.30 -2.64 4.15
C ILE A 355 11.93 -2.75 3.48
N ALA A 356 10.88 -2.31 4.16
CA ALA A 356 9.51 -2.47 3.69
C ALA A 356 8.62 -1.31 4.12
N TYR A 357 7.44 -1.21 3.51
CA TYR A 357 6.46 -0.16 3.77
C TYR A 357 7.01 1.22 3.43
N PRO A 358 7.37 1.48 2.17
CA PRO A 358 7.95 2.75 1.75
C PRO A 358 6.94 3.88 1.87
N TYR A 359 7.44 5.07 2.24
CA TYR A 359 6.83 6.36 2.01
C TYR A 359 7.71 7.13 1.05
N LEU A 360 7.11 7.68 0.01
CA LEU A 360 7.78 8.46 -1.01
C LEU A 360 7.36 9.94 -0.90
N PHE A 361 8.33 10.83 -0.88
CA PHE A 361 8.15 12.26 -0.87
C PHE A 361 9.01 12.91 -1.96
N GLU A 362 8.39 13.61 -2.89
CA GLU A 362 9.10 14.43 -3.87
C GLU A 362 9.39 15.79 -3.24
N LYS A 363 10.58 15.93 -2.65
CA LYS A 363 11.01 17.12 -1.93
C LYS A 363 11.12 18.34 -2.84
N SER A 364 11.77 18.15 -3.99
CA SER A 364 11.87 19.13 -5.07
C SER A 364 11.62 18.41 -6.40
N PRO A 365 11.39 19.10 -7.52
CA PRO A 365 11.14 18.40 -8.80
C PRO A 365 12.23 17.38 -9.12
N GLY A 366 11.85 16.10 -9.15
CA GLY A 366 12.73 14.98 -9.43
C GLY A 366 13.64 14.53 -8.28
N GLU A 367 13.64 15.19 -7.12
CA GLU A 367 14.33 14.73 -5.91
C GLU A 367 13.38 13.92 -5.04
N LEU A 368 13.64 12.63 -4.90
CA LEU A 368 12.78 11.67 -4.21
C LEU A 368 13.41 11.27 -2.88
N TRP A 369 12.70 11.48 -1.80
CA TRP A 369 13.04 11.02 -0.46
C TRP A 369 12.19 9.80 -0.11
N ILE A 370 12.84 8.72 0.33
CA ILE A 370 12.18 7.47 0.65
C ILE A 370 12.50 7.10 2.10
N SER A 371 11.46 6.89 2.88
CA SER A 371 11.51 6.38 4.25
C SER A 371 10.66 5.13 4.38
N PHE A 372 10.90 4.33 5.40
CA PHE A 372 10.25 3.03 5.56
C PHE A 372 9.69 2.90 6.98
N ALA A 373 8.47 2.36 7.11
CA ALA A 373 7.90 2.09 8.42
C ALA A 373 8.64 0.95 9.14
N PHE A 374 9.11 -0.04 8.38
CA PHE A 374 9.85 -1.19 8.91
C PHE A 374 11.33 -1.16 8.48
N SER A 375 12.00 -0.03 8.67
CA SER A 375 13.45 0.10 8.53
C SER A 375 13.93 1.42 9.12
N LYS A 376 15.20 1.46 9.52
CA LYS A 376 15.89 2.70 9.90
C LYS A 376 16.45 3.44 8.68
N LEU A 377 16.50 2.80 7.53
CA LEU A 377 17.02 3.41 6.31
C LEU A 377 16.17 4.62 5.89
N ARG A 378 16.84 5.70 5.55
CA ARG A 378 16.29 6.90 4.94
C ARG A 378 17.19 7.24 3.77
N MET A 379 16.63 7.38 2.58
CA MET A 379 17.43 7.63 1.38
C MET A 379 16.82 8.70 0.49
N ALA A 380 17.67 9.33 -0.30
CA ALA A 380 17.26 10.21 -1.38
C ALA A 380 17.92 9.79 -2.69
N LEU A 381 17.24 10.07 -3.78
CA LEU A 381 17.74 9.86 -5.15
C LEU A 381 17.12 10.91 -6.09
N TYR A 382 17.75 11.05 -7.27
CA TYR A 382 17.17 11.89 -8.32
C TYR A 382 16.54 11.02 -9.41
N GLU A 383 15.31 11.35 -9.81
CA GLU A 383 14.57 10.68 -10.88
C GLU A 383 15.41 10.51 -12.15
N LYS A 384 16.07 11.59 -12.59
CA LYS A 384 16.91 11.64 -13.80
C LYS A 384 18.04 10.61 -13.85
N ASP A 385 18.47 10.11 -12.71
CA ASP A 385 19.58 9.15 -12.62
C ASP A 385 19.12 7.70 -12.88
N PHE A 386 17.79 7.46 -12.86
CA PHE A 386 17.18 6.14 -12.99
C PHE A 386 16.29 5.99 -14.25
N VAL A 387 16.07 7.08 -14.97
CA VAL A 387 15.36 7.09 -16.26
C VAL A 387 16.34 7.40 -17.38
N GLN A 388 16.24 6.66 -18.45
CA GLN A 388 17.02 6.88 -19.67
C GLN A 388 16.18 7.60 -20.71
#